data_40af7817c58efd0930bd909327b5db2b
#
_entry.id   40af7817c58efd0930bd909327b5db2b
#
_cell.length_a   1.000
_cell.length_b   1.000
_cell.length_c   1.000
_cell.angle_alpha   90.00
_cell.angle_beta   90.00
_cell.angle_gamma   90.00
#
_symmetry.space_group_name_H-M   'P 1'
#
loop_
_entity.id
_entity.type
_entity.pdbx_description
1 polymer ?
#
loop_
_entity_poly.entity_id
_entity_poly.type
_entity_poly.pdbx_seq_one_letter_code
_entity_poly.pdbx_strand_id
1 'polypeptide(L)'
;MQLSKRILLQQPLLIATVLLLGLGSLCLGQYPLSLSEVFYHLMHYSDAEGIAGQVIWTVRLPRILMALLAGGALGLCGATLQGVFHNPLVDPHIIGVTSGAAFGGTLAILLGLSPWLMMGSTFFFGLTALVLVYAIAALQGLENTLVLILSGIILSGFFAALVSLIQYQADTEETLPNIVFWLLGSFATANWHKVLLLAIPVGIAATVLYQLRWRINLLSLNDKDARSLGVAVVPLRRSVLVCCAFLVAAQVAVSGSIAWVGLVIPHLARLLVGVDHRRLLPCAFWMGGGFMIVVDDIARTLMHAEIPLGIITAIFGAPLFAFLLIRSSRRGTS
;
A
#
# COMPACT_ATOMS: atom_id res chain seq x y z
N MET A 1 -14.71 -15.90 -27.55
CA MET A 1 -14.82 -14.48 -27.97
C MET A 1 -15.62 -13.61 -26.99
N GLN A 2 -16.71 -14.05 -26.37
CA GLN A 2 -17.50 -13.27 -25.40
C GLN A 2 -16.77 -13.05 -24.05
N LEU A 3 -16.01 -14.01 -23.54
CA LEU A 3 -15.20 -13.86 -22.31
C LEU A 3 -14.11 -12.78 -22.43
N SER A 4 -13.48 -12.65 -23.61
CA SER A 4 -12.43 -11.64 -23.82
C SER A 4 -12.99 -10.21 -23.83
N LYS A 5 -14.17 -10.00 -24.35
CA LYS A 5 -14.85 -8.67 -24.38
C LYS A 5 -15.32 -8.23 -23.00
N ARG A 6 -15.82 -9.15 -22.15
CA ARG A 6 -16.20 -8.84 -20.75
C ARG A 6 -14.99 -8.38 -19.94
N ILE A 7 -13.87 -9.07 -20.07
CA ILE A 7 -12.65 -8.75 -19.32
C ILE A 7 -12.02 -7.41 -19.78
N LEU A 8 -12.13 -7.08 -21.07
CA LEU A 8 -11.65 -5.79 -21.61
C LEU A 8 -12.44 -4.59 -21.09
N LEU A 9 -13.72 -4.77 -20.79
CA LEU A 9 -14.59 -3.72 -20.23
C LEU A 9 -14.46 -3.56 -18.71
N GLN A 10 -13.92 -4.54 -17.99
CA GLN A 10 -13.83 -4.51 -16.54
C GLN A 10 -12.82 -3.46 -16.01
N GLN A 11 -11.68 -3.29 -16.67
CA GLN A 11 -10.68 -2.32 -16.24
C GLN A 11 -11.15 -0.86 -16.39
N PRO A 12 -11.65 -0.39 -17.57
CA PRO A 12 -12.16 0.96 -17.68
C PRO A 12 -13.34 1.23 -16.76
N LEU A 13 -14.23 0.24 -16.54
CA LEU A 13 -15.33 0.36 -15.60
C LEU A 13 -14.82 0.54 -14.15
N LEU A 14 -13.81 -0.24 -13.75
CA LEU A 14 -13.18 -0.10 -12.43
C LEU A 14 -12.54 1.29 -12.25
N ILE A 15 -11.81 1.78 -13.24
CA ILE A 15 -11.21 3.11 -13.22
C ILE A 15 -12.30 4.17 -13.09
N ALA A 16 -13.35 4.10 -13.90
CA ALA A 16 -14.48 5.02 -13.82
C ALA A 16 -15.15 4.99 -12.43
N THR A 17 -15.34 3.79 -11.87
CA THR A 17 -15.91 3.63 -10.52
C THR A 17 -15.02 4.29 -9.47
N VAL A 18 -13.70 4.10 -9.52
CA VAL A 18 -12.76 4.71 -8.56
C VAL A 18 -12.73 6.24 -8.70
N LEU A 19 -12.78 6.76 -9.93
CA LEU A 19 -12.86 8.20 -10.17
C LEU A 19 -14.19 8.79 -9.64
N LEU A 20 -15.31 8.09 -9.85
CA LEU A 20 -16.60 8.49 -9.29
C LEU A 20 -16.61 8.45 -7.76
N LEU A 21 -15.99 7.43 -7.14
CA LEU A 21 -15.79 7.38 -5.69
C LEU A 21 -14.96 8.57 -5.20
N GLY A 22 -13.86 8.91 -5.88
CA GLY A 22 -13.06 10.09 -5.56
C GLY A 22 -13.85 11.40 -5.66
N LEU A 23 -14.66 11.57 -6.69
CA LEU A 23 -15.55 12.72 -6.82
C LEU A 23 -16.62 12.76 -5.71
N GLY A 24 -17.23 11.61 -5.38
CA GLY A 24 -18.17 11.51 -4.26
C GLY A 24 -17.51 11.85 -2.92
N SER A 25 -16.28 11.39 -2.72
CA SER A 25 -15.48 11.67 -1.53
C SER A 25 -15.19 13.17 -1.33
N LEU A 26 -15.12 13.96 -2.43
CA LEU A 26 -15.01 15.43 -2.34
C LEU A 26 -16.24 16.09 -1.70
N CYS A 27 -17.41 15.46 -1.76
CA CYS A 27 -18.64 15.98 -1.14
C CYS A 27 -18.74 15.62 0.36
N LEU A 28 -18.09 14.53 0.78
CA LEU A 28 -18.18 13.98 2.14
C LEU A 28 -17.22 14.69 3.10
N GLY A 29 -17.59 14.81 4.38
CA GLY A 29 -16.76 15.34 5.45
C GLY A 29 -17.54 16.26 6.39
N GLN A 30 -16.88 16.77 7.43
CA GLN A 30 -17.50 17.63 8.45
C GLN A 30 -18.05 18.95 7.89
N TYR A 31 -17.50 19.45 6.79
CA TYR A 31 -18.03 20.59 6.04
C TYR A 31 -18.76 20.04 4.80
N PRO A 32 -20.10 19.94 4.80
CA PRO A 32 -20.84 19.37 3.67
C PRO A 32 -20.73 20.28 2.44
N LEU A 33 -20.41 19.69 1.29
CA LEU A 33 -20.36 20.36 0.00
C LEU A 33 -21.32 19.67 -0.97
N SER A 34 -22.10 20.45 -1.69
CA SER A 34 -22.93 19.94 -2.79
C SER A 34 -22.08 19.57 -4.01
N LEU A 35 -22.57 18.67 -4.84
CA LEU A 35 -21.91 18.33 -6.10
C LEU A 35 -21.69 19.55 -7.00
N SER A 36 -22.64 20.50 -7.01
CA SER A 36 -22.54 21.73 -7.80
C SER A 36 -21.39 22.64 -7.31
N GLU A 37 -21.22 22.78 -6.01
CA GLU A 37 -20.09 23.53 -5.43
C GLU A 37 -18.75 22.87 -5.73
N VAL A 38 -18.68 21.55 -5.61
CA VAL A 38 -17.46 20.79 -5.95
C VAL A 38 -17.09 21.00 -7.42
N PHE A 39 -18.05 20.86 -8.36
CA PHE A 39 -17.80 21.11 -9.77
C PHE A 39 -17.41 22.55 -10.07
N TYR A 40 -18.07 23.52 -9.42
CA TYR A 40 -17.75 24.93 -9.58
C TYR A 40 -16.29 25.22 -9.19
N HIS A 41 -15.87 24.82 -7.98
CA HIS A 41 -14.50 25.07 -7.50
C HIS A 41 -13.42 24.23 -8.21
N LEU A 42 -13.75 23.08 -8.78
CA LEU A 42 -12.82 22.33 -9.63
C LEU A 42 -12.57 23.03 -10.96
N MET A 43 -13.60 23.72 -11.52
CA MET A 43 -13.47 24.43 -12.79
C MET A 43 -12.96 25.87 -12.64
N HIS A 44 -13.17 26.49 -11.48
CA HIS A 44 -12.79 27.87 -11.20
C HIS A 44 -11.76 27.93 -10.07
N TYR A 45 -10.53 27.53 -10.39
CA TYR A 45 -9.41 27.54 -9.41
C TYR A 45 -9.11 28.96 -8.88
N SER A 46 -9.38 30.03 -9.67
CA SER A 46 -9.23 31.43 -9.26
C SER A 46 -10.08 31.82 -8.06
N ASP A 47 -11.22 31.12 -7.84
CA ASP A 47 -12.15 31.37 -6.74
C ASP A 47 -11.87 30.46 -5.53
N ALA A 48 -10.67 29.86 -5.46
CA ALA A 48 -10.25 28.97 -4.37
C ALA A 48 -9.99 29.71 -3.04
N GLU A 49 -10.08 31.05 -3.00
CA GLU A 49 -9.92 31.87 -1.78
C GLU A 49 -11.08 31.69 -0.78
N GLY A 50 -12.25 31.22 -1.22
CA GLY A 50 -13.36 30.86 -0.35
C GLY A 50 -13.12 29.59 0.48
N ILE A 51 -13.80 29.46 1.64
CA ILE A 51 -13.68 28.30 2.53
C ILE A 51 -13.89 26.98 1.77
N ALA A 52 -14.91 26.90 0.91
CA ALA A 52 -15.20 25.72 0.12
C ALA A 52 -14.05 25.36 -0.85
N GLY A 53 -13.47 26.35 -1.52
CA GLY A 53 -12.33 26.16 -2.40
C GLY A 53 -11.10 25.68 -1.64
N GLN A 54 -10.79 26.28 -0.50
CA GLN A 54 -9.68 25.84 0.37
C GLN A 54 -9.88 24.40 0.85
N VAL A 55 -11.08 24.03 1.30
CA VAL A 55 -11.40 22.66 1.75
C VAL A 55 -11.17 21.65 0.62
N ILE A 56 -11.58 21.97 -0.60
CA ILE A 56 -11.39 21.07 -1.75
C ILE A 56 -9.91 20.94 -2.10
N TRP A 57 -9.22 22.05 -2.34
CA TRP A 57 -7.88 22.05 -2.93
C TRP A 57 -6.75 21.78 -1.94
N THR A 58 -6.90 22.19 -0.65
CA THR A 58 -5.81 22.04 0.32
C THR A 58 -6.00 20.85 1.26
N VAL A 59 -7.25 20.39 1.46
CA VAL A 59 -7.54 19.29 2.40
C VAL A 59 -7.99 18.03 1.67
N ARG A 60 -9.12 18.07 0.92
CA ARG A 60 -9.76 16.87 0.41
C ARG A 60 -9.04 16.26 -0.77
N LEU A 61 -8.67 17.05 -1.76
CA LEU A 61 -8.05 16.55 -2.98
C LEU A 61 -6.69 15.90 -2.71
N PRO A 62 -5.75 16.51 -1.94
CA PRO A 62 -4.52 15.84 -1.54
C PRO A 62 -4.78 14.53 -0.78
N ARG A 63 -5.77 14.51 0.11
CA ARG A 63 -6.12 13.35 0.92
C ARG A 63 -6.65 12.19 0.07
N ILE A 64 -7.55 12.45 -0.86
CA ILE A 64 -8.08 11.46 -1.82
C ILE A 64 -6.96 10.91 -2.71
N LEU A 65 -6.07 11.77 -3.19
CA LEU A 65 -4.92 11.34 -3.99
C LEU A 65 -3.93 10.50 -3.18
N MET A 66 -3.69 10.83 -1.91
CA MET A 66 -2.89 9.99 -1.02
C MET A 66 -3.53 8.64 -0.79
N ALA A 67 -4.84 8.57 -0.54
CA ALA A 67 -5.57 7.32 -0.38
C ALA A 67 -5.48 6.45 -1.66
N LEU A 68 -5.70 7.06 -2.83
CA LEU A 68 -5.57 6.39 -4.12
C LEU A 68 -4.16 5.80 -4.33
N LEU A 69 -3.13 6.62 -4.11
CA LEU A 69 -1.73 6.22 -4.33
C LEU A 69 -1.27 5.19 -3.31
N ALA A 70 -1.57 5.38 -2.02
CA ALA A 70 -1.19 4.45 -0.96
C ALA A 70 -1.88 3.09 -1.13
N GLY A 71 -3.19 3.09 -1.35
CA GLY A 71 -3.95 1.86 -1.60
C GLY A 71 -3.52 1.17 -2.88
N GLY A 72 -3.29 1.94 -3.94
CA GLY A 72 -2.77 1.43 -5.21
C GLY A 72 -1.38 0.81 -5.07
N ALA A 73 -0.48 1.47 -4.34
CA ALA A 73 0.86 0.96 -4.06
C ALA A 73 0.82 -0.37 -3.29
N LEU A 74 0.01 -0.45 -2.23
CA LEU A 74 -0.14 -1.67 -1.43
C LEU A 74 -0.79 -2.81 -2.23
N GLY A 75 -1.84 -2.54 -3.00
CA GLY A 75 -2.50 -3.53 -3.86
C GLY A 75 -1.57 -4.05 -4.94
N LEU A 76 -0.83 -3.16 -5.61
CA LEU A 76 0.16 -3.51 -6.62
C LEU A 76 1.31 -4.34 -6.03
N CYS A 77 1.87 -3.91 -4.90
CA CYS A 77 2.92 -4.60 -4.18
C CYS A 77 2.48 -6.01 -3.77
N GLY A 78 1.31 -6.12 -3.14
CA GLY A 78 0.76 -7.41 -2.72
C GLY A 78 0.55 -8.37 -3.90
N ALA A 79 -0.06 -7.91 -5.00
CA ALA A 79 -0.27 -8.73 -6.20
C ALA A 79 1.05 -9.26 -6.77
N THR A 80 2.06 -8.40 -6.80
CA THR A 80 3.39 -8.72 -7.31
C THR A 80 4.10 -9.74 -6.42
N LEU A 81 4.13 -9.51 -5.09
CA LEU A 81 4.79 -10.40 -4.14
C LEU A 81 4.16 -11.79 -4.07
N GLN A 82 2.82 -11.85 -4.09
CA GLN A 82 2.11 -13.13 -4.11
C GLN A 82 2.44 -13.95 -5.35
N GLY A 83 2.68 -13.30 -6.51
CA GLY A 83 3.17 -13.97 -7.72
C GLY A 83 4.61 -14.47 -7.58
N VAL A 84 5.51 -13.62 -7.10
CA VAL A 84 6.95 -13.94 -6.96
C VAL A 84 7.21 -15.03 -5.92
N PHE A 85 6.45 -15.05 -4.83
CA PHE A 85 6.60 -16.03 -3.74
C PHE A 85 5.71 -17.28 -3.92
N HIS A 86 4.92 -17.36 -4.99
CA HIS A 86 3.96 -18.46 -5.25
C HIS A 86 3.02 -18.72 -4.07
N ASN A 87 2.71 -17.69 -3.30
CA ASN A 87 1.92 -17.82 -2.10
C ASN A 87 0.91 -16.66 -1.99
N PRO A 88 -0.41 -16.94 -2.07
CA PRO A 88 -1.45 -15.92 -1.98
C PRO A 88 -1.57 -15.28 -0.59
N LEU A 89 -0.90 -15.84 0.43
CA LEU A 89 -0.89 -15.34 1.80
C LEU A 89 0.23 -14.33 2.08
N VAL A 90 1.09 -14.07 1.09
CA VAL A 90 2.18 -13.09 1.24
C VAL A 90 1.60 -11.69 1.26
N ASP A 91 1.96 -10.96 2.31
CA ASP A 91 1.66 -9.55 2.51
C ASP A 91 2.95 -8.72 2.35
N PRO A 92 2.90 -7.47 1.90
CA PRO A 92 4.05 -6.56 1.86
C PRO A 92 4.86 -6.48 3.16
N HIS A 93 4.24 -6.72 4.31
CA HIS A 93 4.91 -6.72 5.62
C HIS A 93 5.95 -7.86 5.79
N ILE A 94 5.80 -8.98 5.09
CA ILE A 94 6.69 -10.15 5.21
C ILE A 94 8.15 -9.84 4.81
N ILE A 95 8.37 -8.84 3.94
CA ILE A 95 9.72 -8.48 3.48
C ILE A 95 10.52 -7.72 4.57
N GLY A 96 9.91 -7.36 5.69
CA GLY A 96 10.55 -6.59 6.77
C GLY A 96 10.64 -5.07 6.55
N VAL A 97 10.32 -4.59 5.34
CA VAL A 97 10.41 -3.17 4.98
C VAL A 97 9.51 -2.31 5.84
N THR A 98 8.27 -2.74 6.07
CA THR A 98 7.32 -2.00 6.93
C THR A 98 7.82 -1.87 8.37
N SER A 99 8.40 -2.94 8.92
CA SER A 99 8.91 -2.93 10.31
C SER A 99 10.14 -2.04 10.44
N GLY A 100 11.05 -2.07 9.45
CA GLY A 100 12.17 -1.14 9.40
C GLY A 100 11.73 0.32 9.27
N ALA A 101 10.76 0.59 8.39
CA ALA A 101 10.16 1.91 8.23
C ALA A 101 9.47 2.38 9.53
N ALA A 102 8.74 1.49 10.21
CA ALA A 102 8.12 1.76 11.50
C ALA A 102 9.16 2.16 12.56
N PHE A 103 10.28 1.44 12.61
CA PHE A 103 11.40 1.80 13.50
C PHE A 103 11.95 3.19 13.17
N GLY A 104 12.22 3.48 11.89
CA GLY A 104 12.75 4.78 11.47
C GLY A 104 11.83 5.94 11.82
N GLY A 105 10.50 5.77 11.63
CA GLY A 105 9.51 6.79 11.97
C GLY A 105 9.36 6.99 13.48
N THR A 106 9.28 5.92 14.26
CA THR A 106 9.18 6.00 15.72
C THR A 106 10.45 6.59 16.36
N LEU A 107 11.62 6.23 15.85
CA LEU A 107 12.89 6.84 16.27
C LEU A 107 12.90 8.35 16.01
N ALA A 108 12.44 8.77 14.85
CA ALA A 108 12.38 10.18 14.50
C ALA A 108 11.40 10.97 15.39
N ILE A 109 10.27 10.37 15.76
CA ILE A 109 9.29 10.96 16.70
C ILE A 109 9.93 11.07 18.10
N LEU A 110 10.58 10.02 18.59
CA LEU A 110 11.25 10.04 19.90
C LEU A 110 12.31 11.14 19.98
N LEU A 111 13.06 11.35 18.90
CA LEU A 111 14.10 12.38 18.81
C LEU A 111 13.57 13.78 18.51
N GLY A 112 12.25 13.98 18.39
CA GLY A 112 11.64 15.27 18.08
C GLY A 112 12.06 15.84 16.73
N LEU A 113 12.35 14.98 15.74
CA LEU A 113 12.80 15.42 14.42
C LEU A 113 11.66 16.07 13.62
N SER A 114 12.04 16.98 12.72
CA SER A 114 11.08 17.62 11.82
C SER A 114 10.34 16.59 10.96
N PRO A 115 9.10 16.89 10.49
CA PRO A 115 8.32 15.97 9.65
C PRO A 115 9.08 15.46 8.42
N TRP A 116 9.95 16.29 7.82
CA TRP A 116 10.77 15.91 6.67
C TRP A 116 11.85 14.87 7.03
N LEU A 117 12.52 15.08 8.16
CA LEU A 117 13.52 14.13 8.65
C LEU A 117 12.85 12.83 9.10
N MET A 118 11.65 12.88 9.67
CA MET A 118 10.87 11.71 10.01
C MET A 118 10.54 10.89 8.76
N MET A 119 10.04 11.51 7.70
CA MET A 119 9.76 10.82 6.43
C MET A 119 11.05 10.23 5.81
N GLY A 120 12.13 10.99 5.82
CA GLY A 120 13.45 10.53 5.36
C GLY A 120 13.98 9.34 6.17
N SER A 121 13.91 9.39 7.50
CA SER A 121 14.28 8.30 8.41
C SER A 121 13.44 7.06 8.16
N THR A 122 12.11 7.21 8.06
CA THR A 122 11.17 6.12 7.79
C THR A 122 11.53 5.41 6.47
N PHE A 123 11.72 6.18 5.42
CA PHE A 123 12.08 5.65 4.10
C PHE A 123 13.46 4.97 4.11
N PHE A 124 14.45 5.60 4.73
CA PHE A 124 15.81 5.06 4.84
C PHE A 124 15.85 3.73 5.58
N PHE A 125 15.23 3.65 6.77
CA PHE A 125 15.23 2.40 7.55
C PHE A 125 14.38 1.31 6.89
N GLY A 126 13.32 1.67 6.16
CA GLY A 126 12.57 0.72 5.34
C GLY A 126 13.44 0.06 4.26
N LEU A 127 14.22 0.85 3.52
CA LEU A 127 15.16 0.31 2.53
C LEU A 127 16.34 -0.43 3.18
N THR A 128 16.83 0.03 4.32
CA THR A 128 17.88 -0.65 5.09
C THR A 128 17.41 -2.05 5.50
N ALA A 129 16.15 -2.20 5.92
CA ALA A 129 15.58 -3.51 6.22
C ALA A 129 15.66 -4.47 5.01
N LEU A 130 15.35 -4.01 3.80
CA LEU A 130 15.50 -4.82 2.60
C LEU A 130 16.97 -5.23 2.36
N VAL A 131 17.92 -4.29 2.52
CA VAL A 131 19.35 -4.59 2.37
C VAL A 131 19.78 -5.66 3.37
N LEU A 132 19.35 -5.56 4.63
CA LEU A 132 19.64 -6.55 5.67
C LEU A 132 19.01 -7.91 5.37
N VAL A 133 17.77 -7.96 4.84
CA VAL A 133 17.14 -9.21 4.37
C VAL A 133 18.00 -9.88 3.31
N TYR A 134 18.46 -9.11 2.32
CA TYR A 134 19.33 -9.64 1.29
C TYR A 134 20.71 -10.05 1.82
N ALA A 135 21.28 -9.32 2.78
CA ALA A 135 22.56 -9.67 3.41
C ALA A 135 22.46 -11.02 4.14
N ILE A 136 21.38 -11.26 4.89
CA ILE A 136 21.14 -12.54 5.57
C ILE A 136 20.91 -13.66 4.54
N ALA A 137 20.09 -13.42 3.53
CA ALA A 137 19.79 -14.40 2.49
C ALA A 137 21.04 -14.77 1.65
N ALA A 138 21.96 -13.84 1.46
CA ALA A 138 23.20 -14.07 0.73
C ALA A 138 24.11 -15.11 1.41
N LEU A 139 24.05 -15.22 2.74
CA LEU A 139 24.82 -16.21 3.50
C LEU A 139 24.39 -17.66 3.23
N GLN A 140 23.13 -17.86 2.76
CA GLN A 140 22.55 -19.18 2.51
C GLN A 140 22.17 -19.44 1.04
N GLY A 141 22.51 -18.50 0.14
CA GLY A 141 22.19 -18.58 -1.28
C GLY A 141 20.89 -17.81 -1.62
N LEU A 142 21.05 -16.77 -2.43
CA LEU A 142 19.96 -15.83 -2.85
C LEU A 142 18.86 -16.48 -3.69
N GLU A 143 19.04 -17.74 -4.09
CA GLU A 143 18.07 -18.47 -4.92
C GLU A 143 16.88 -19.00 -4.10
N ASN A 144 17.05 -19.18 -2.79
CA ASN A 144 16.05 -19.78 -1.94
C ASN A 144 15.01 -18.75 -1.47
N THR A 145 13.84 -18.81 -2.06
CA THR A 145 12.68 -17.94 -1.70
C THR A 145 12.29 -18.08 -0.23
N LEU A 146 12.40 -19.29 0.36
CA LEU A 146 12.09 -19.53 1.76
C LEU A 146 13.05 -18.75 2.68
N VAL A 147 14.35 -18.72 2.32
CA VAL A 147 15.34 -17.96 3.11
C VAL A 147 15.04 -16.46 3.08
N LEU A 148 14.62 -15.90 1.94
CA LEU A 148 14.21 -14.50 1.85
C LEU A 148 13.02 -14.20 2.78
N ILE A 149 12.00 -15.06 2.79
CA ILE A 149 10.83 -14.92 3.68
C ILE A 149 11.24 -15.01 5.14
N LEU A 150 12.02 -16.03 5.52
CA LEU A 150 12.48 -16.21 6.90
C LEU A 150 13.35 -15.05 7.37
N SER A 151 14.24 -14.53 6.52
CA SER A 151 15.06 -13.36 6.82
C SER A 151 14.18 -12.12 7.07
N GLY A 152 13.12 -11.94 6.27
CA GLY A 152 12.14 -10.87 6.47
C GLY A 152 11.39 -11.00 7.80
N ILE A 153 10.96 -12.20 8.17
CA ILE A 153 10.28 -12.47 9.46
C ILE A 153 11.23 -12.19 10.64
N ILE A 154 12.47 -12.66 10.59
CA ILE A 154 13.48 -12.42 11.63
C ILE A 154 13.71 -10.93 11.82
N LEU A 155 13.92 -10.19 10.73
CA LEU A 155 14.16 -8.75 10.81
C LEU A 155 12.91 -7.98 11.24
N SER A 156 11.72 -8.43 10.84
CA SER A 156 10.46 -7.84 11.34
C SER A 156 10.35 -7.96 12.85
N GLY A 157 10.69 -9.12 13.42
CA GLY A 157 10.73 -9.32 14.87
C GLY A 157 11.78 -8.44 15.55
N PHE A 158 12.97 -8.31 14.96
CA PHE A 158 14.03 -7.46 15.48
C PHE A 158 13.62 -5.98 15.50
N PHE A 159 13.11 -5.44 14.38
CA PHE A 159 12.65 -4.06 14.33
C PHE A 159 11.42 -3.82 15.23
N ALA A 160 10.52 -4.79 15.35
CA ALA A 160 9.40 -4.70 16.29
C ALA A 160 9.88 -4.58 17.77
N ALA A 161 10.92 -5.33 18.15
CA ALA A 161 11.53 -5.21 19.46
C ALA A 161 12.15 -3.81 19.68
N LEU A 162 12.82 -3.26 18.65
CA LEU A 162 13.36 -1.89 18.72
C LEU A 162 12.25 -0.83 18.84
N VAL A 163 11.14 -0.99 18.11
CA VAL A 163 9.96 -0.11 18.24
C VAL A 163 9.39 -0.19 19.66
N SER A 164 9.28 -1.40 20.23
CA SER A 164 8.83 -1.58 21.61
C SER A 164 9.77 -0.94 22.64
N LEU A 165 11.08 -0.97 22.39
CA LEU A 165 12.06 -0.29 23.24
C LEU A 165 11.88 1.24 23.17
N ILE A 166 11.63 1.78 21.97
CA ILE A 166 11.34 3.22 21.79
C ILE A 166 10.07 3.59 22.57
N GLN A 167 8.99 2.79 22.43
CA GLN A 167 7.74 3.03 23.15
C GLN A 167 7.91 2.98 24.67
N TYR A 168 8.78 2.08 25.17
CA TYR A 168 9.08 1.98 26.59
C TYR A 168 9.82 3.22 27.13
N GLN A 169 10.66 3.87 26.30
CA GLN A 169 11.41 5.07 26.68
C GLN A 169 10.64 6.37 26.44
N ALA A 170 9.57 6.32 25.62
CA ALA A 170 8.80 7.50 25.25
C ALA A 170 8.01 8.07 26.44
N ASP A 171 7.96 9.39 26.53
CA ASP A 171 7.09 10.08 27.47
C ASP A 171 5.61 9.69 27.24
N THR A 172 4.91 9.42 28.34
CA THR A 172 3.54 8.90 28.32
C THR A 172 2.49 9.94 28.04
N GLU A 173 2.79 11.23 28.21
CA GLU A 173 1.81 12.29 28.05
C GLU A 173 1.69 12.75 26.58
N GLU A 174 2.79 12.83 25.85
CA GLU A 174 2.81 13.36 24.50
C GLU A 174 3.42 12.41 23.47
N THR A 175 4.64 11.92 23.72
CA THR A 175 5.42 11.20 22.71
C THR A 175 4.86 9.81 22.42
N LEU A 176 4.48 9.06 23.43
CA LEU A 176 3.93 7.69 23.26
C LEU A 176 2.59 7.69 22.52
N PRO A 177 1.60 8.55 22.85
CA PRO A 177 0.38 8.67 22.06
C PRO A 177 0.64 9.02 20.59
N ASN A 178 1.57 9.94 20.30
CA ASN A 178 1.94 10.32 18.95
C ASN A 178 2.56 9.14 18.16
N ILE A 179 3.44 8.35 18.80
CA ILE A 179 4.02 7.13 18.21
C ILE A 179 2.91 6.12 17.88
N VAL A 180 2.02 5.85 18.84
CA VAL A 180 0.94 4.86 18.67
C VAL A 180 -0.01 5.30 17.54
N PHE A 181 -0.44 6.57 17.54
CA PHE A 181 -1.31 7.09 16.49
C PHE A 181 -0.66 7.02 15.11
N TRP A 182 0.63 7.40 15.01
CA TRP A 182 1.36 7.34 13.74
C TRP A 182 1.54 5.91 13.24
N LEU A 183 1.84 4.94 14.13
CA LEU A 183 1.95 3.52 13.77
C LEU A 183 0.64 2.92 13.24
N LEU A 184 -0.51 3.42 13.69
CA LEU A 184 -1.82 2.98 13.23
C LEU A 184 -2.19 3.51 11.84
N GLY A 185 -1.44 4.48 11.33
CA GLY A 185 -1.62 5.06 10.00
C GLY A 185 -2.79 6.04 9.88
N SER A 186 -2.56 7.17 9.20
CA SER A 186 -3.56 8.22 8.99
C SER A 186 -3.24 9.05 7.74
N PHE A 187 -4.29 9.62 7.11
CA PHE A 187 -4.16 10.64 6.07
C PHE A 187 -4.53 12.05 6.60
N ALA A 188 -4.70 12.24 7.91
CA ALA A 188 -5.07 13.53 8.51
C ALA A 188 -4.11 14.68 8.16
N THR A 189 -2.84 14.37 7.98
CA THR A 189 -1.79 15.34 7.62
C THR A 189 -1.48 15.38 6.12
N ALA A 190 -2.41 14.91 5.28
CA ALA A 190 -2.25 14.93 3.83
C ALA A 190 -2.09 16.35 3.30
N ASN A 191 -1.16 16.54 2.39
CA ASN A 191 -0.91 17.78 1.68
C ASN A 191 -0.22 17.50 0.34
N TRP A 192 -0.13 18.50 -0.54
CA TRP A 192 0.45 18.33 -1.87
C TRP A 192 1.89 17.84 -1.88
N HIS A 193 2.71 18.26 -0.90
CA HIS A 193 4.09 17.79 -0.80
C HIS A 193 4.16 16.29 -0.52
N LYS A 194 3.33 15.79 0.41
CA LYS A 194 3.24 14.34 0.70
C LYS A 194 2.68 13.56 -0.49
N VAL A 195 1.71 14.13 -1.22
CA VAL A 195 1.20 13.53 -2.47
C VAL A 195 2.33 13.36 -3.47
N LEU A 196 3.15 14.39 -3.70
CA LEU A 196 4.28 14.32 -4.63
C LEU A 196 5.37 13.33 -4.17
N LEU A 197 5.68 13.33 -2.86
CA LEU A 197 6.64 12.39 -2.27
C LEU A 197 6.20 10.93 -2.43
N LEU A 198 4.90 10.66 -2.41
CA LEU A 198 4.37 9.33 -2.66
C LEU A 198 4.24 9.05 -4.17
N ALA A 199 3.76 10.02 -4.95
CA ALA A 199 3.48 9.85 -6.38
C ALA A 199 4.74 9.51 -7.19
N ILE A 200 5.88 10.09 -6.85
CA ILE A 200 7.14 9.85 -7.58
C ILE A 200 7.61 8.40 -7.42
N PRO A 201 7.83 7.86 -6.19
CA PRO A 201 8.21 6.45 -6.02
C PRO A 201 7.16 5.48 -6.56
N VAL A 202 5.87 5.78 -6.35
CA VAL A 202 4.77 4.95 -6.87
C VAL A 202 4.76 4.94 -8.39
N GLY A 203 4.90 6.10 -9.04
CA GLY A 203 4.94 6.21 -10.49
C GLY A 203 6.12 5.43 -11.10
N ILE A 204 7.32 5.58 -10.54
CA ILE A 204 8.52 4.88 -11.00
C ILE A 204 8.35 3.36 -10.80
N ALA A 205 8.04 2.91 -9.59
CA ALA A 205 7.96 1.49 -9.28
C ALA A 205 6.79 0.82 -10.02
N ALA A 206 5.62 1.47 -10.11
CA ALA A 206 4.48 0.97 -10.87
C ALA A 206 4.82 0.83 -12.36
N THR A 207 5.51 1.81 -12.95
CA THR A 207 5.96 1.74 -14.36
C THR A 207 6.90 0.57 -14.58
N VAL A 208 7.91 0.38 -13.72
CA VAL A 208 8.84 -0.76 -13.81
C VAL A 208 8.10 -2.09 -13.65
N LEU A 209 7.25 -2.23 -12.65
CA LEU A 209 6.47 -3.46 -12.43
C LEU A 209 5.52 -3.73 -13.61
N TYR A 210 4.91 -2.70 -14.18
CA TYR A 210 4.06 -2.84 -15.35
C TYR A 210 4.85 -3.29 -16.61
N GLN A 211 6.07 -2.80 -16.80
CA GLN A 211 6.95 -3.28 -17.87
C GLN A 211 7.37 -4.74 -17.64
N LEU A 212 7.60 -5.13 -16.39
CA LEU A 212 7.99 -6.48 -16.00
C LEU A 212 6.80 -7.46 -15.88
N ARG A 213 5.56 -7.04 -16.04
CA ARG A 213 4.33 -7.83 -15.81
C ARG A 213 4.30 -9.19 -16.51
N TRP A 214 4.86 -9.27 -17.72
CA TRP A 214 4.98 -10.53 -18.44
C TRP A 214 6.03 -11.46 -17.79
N ARG A 215 7.17 -10.89 -17.40
CA ARG A 215 8.22 -11.66 -16.73
C ARG A 215 7.80 -12.10 -15.32
N ILE A 216 6.95 -11.32 -14.66
CA ILE A 216 6.34 -11.68 -13.36
C ILE A 216 5.41 -12.89 -13.53
N ASN A 217 4.65 -13.01 -14.63
CA ASN A 217 3.91 -14.22 -14.94
C ASN A 217 4.81 -15.46 -15.07
N LEU A 218 5.99 -15.32 -15.66
CA LEU A 218 6.95 -16.41 -15.75
C LEU A 218 7.57 -16.74 -14.40
N LEU A 219 7.82 -15.73 -13.54
CA LEU A 219 8.22 -15.95 -12.15
C LEU A 219 7.15 -16.65 -11.31
N SER A 220 5.87 -16.53 -11.66
CA SER A 220 4.79 -17.24 -10.96
C SER A 220 4.68 -18.73 -11.34
N LEU A 221 5.54 -19.22 -12.25
CA LEU A 221 5.84 -20.61 -12.47
C LEU A 221 6.92 -21.06 -11.48
N ASN A 222 7.22 -22.38 -11.46
CA ASN A 222 8.37 -22.88 -10.71
C ASN A 222 9.68 -22.27 -11.25
N ASP A 223 10.65 -21.98 -10.39
CA ASP A 223 11.95 -21.38 -10.75
C ASP A 223 12.69 -22.16 -11.86
N LYS A 224 12.58 -23.49 -11.88
CA LYS A 224 13.16 -24.36 -12.93
C LYS A 224 12.50 -24.09 -14.28
N ASP A 225 11.18 -24.01 -14.29
CA ASP A 225 10.41 -23.77 -15.52
C ASP A 225 10.65 -22.35 -16.04
N ALA A 226 10.70 -21.35 -15.16
CA ALA A 226 11.04 -19.97 -15.53
C ALA A 226 12.43 -19.86 -16.16
N ARG A 227 13.43 -20.57 -15.63
CA ARG A 227 14.80 -20.63 -16.20
C ARG A 227 14.83 -21.32 -17.55
N SER A 228 14.08 -22.40 -17.74
CA SER A 228 13.99 -23.10 -19.03
C SER A 228 13.41 -22.21 -20.14
N LEU A 229 12.58 -21.22 -19.76
CA LEU A 229 12.02 -20.20 -20.65
C LEU A 229 12.94 -18.96 -20.80
N GLY A 230 14.21 -19.04 -20.34
CA GLY A 230 15.21 -18.00 -20.51
C GLY A 230 15.12 -16.85 -19.52
N VAL A 231 14.37 -17.00 -18.41
CA VAL A 231 14.24 -15.93 -17.41
C VAL A 231 15.40 -15.99 -16.41
N ALA A 232 16.11 -14.87 -16.25
CA ALA A 232 17.08 -14.68 -15.19
C ALA A 232 16.35 -14.43 -13.87
N VAL A 233 15.98 -15.53 -13.15
CA VAL A 233 15.08 -15.51 -11.98
C VAL A 233 15.61 -14.63 -10.85
N VAL A 234 16.87 -14.77 -10.44
CA VAL A 234 17.45 -14.03 -9.30
C VAL A 234 17.47 -12.51 -9.52
N PRO A 235 18.04 -11.98 -10.63
CA PRO A 235 18.05 -10.54 -10.85
C PRO A 235 16.63 -9.97 -11.06
N LEU A 236 15.73 -10.71 -11.70
CA LEU A 236 14.34 -10.29 -11.86
C LEU A 236 13.63 -10.22 -10.51
N ARG A 237 13.77 -11.24 -9.66
CA ARG A 237 13.22 -11.25 -8.29
C ARG A 237 13.76 -10.08 -7.49
N ARG A 238 15.07 -9.81 -7.56
CA ARG A 238 15.69 -8.66 -6.89
C ARG A 238 15.05 -7.34 -7.35
N SER A 239 14.95 -7.10 -8.65
CA SER A 239 14.35 -5.87 -9.18
C SER A 239 12.92 -5.67 -8.71
N VAL A 240 12.12 -6.74 -8.70
CA VAL A 240 10.73 -6.71 -8.23
C VAL A 240 10.66 -6.39 -6.73
N LEU A 241 11.49 -7.04 -5.90
CA LEU A 241 11.52 -6.80 -4.45
C LEU A 241 11.99 -5.38 -4.11
N VAL A 242 12.94 -4.83 -4.86
CA VAL A 242 13.36 -3.42 -4.73
C VAL A 242 12.19 -2.49 -5.05
N CYS A 243 11.47 -2.69 -6.16
CA CYS A 243 10.29 -1.89 -6.48
C CYS A 243 9.23 -1.97 -5.39
N CYS A 244 8.94 -3.17 -4.86
CA CYS A 244 8.00 -3.36 -3.76
C CYS A 244 8.45 -2.64 -2.48
N ALA A 245 9.74 -2.68 -2.17
CA ALA A 245 10.29 -1.97 -1.02
C ALA A 245 10.15 -0.44 -1.15
N PHE A 246 10.41 0.10 -2.35
CA PHE A 246 10.18 1.52 -2.62
C PHE A 246 8.72 1.92 -2.43
N LEU A 247 7.78 1.11 -2.94
CA LEU A 247 6.34 1.33 -2.76
C LEU A 247 5.95 1.37 -1.29
N VAL A 248 6.37 0.36 -0.52
CA VAL A 248 6.02 0.22 0.89
C VAL A 248 6.70 1.28 1.74
N ALA A 249 8.01 1.51 1.58
CA ALA A 249 8.74 2.50 2.35
C ALA A 249 8.19 3.92 2.12
N ALA A 250 7.87 4.28 0.87
CA ALA A 250 7.27 5.58 0.55
C ALA A 250 5.87 5.72 1.14
N GLN A 251 5.04 4.66 1.08
CA GLN A 251 3.70 4.68 1.66
C GLN A 251 3.77 4.85 3.18
N VAL A 252 4.61 4.06 3.88
CA VAL A 252 4.75 4.16 5.34
C VAL A 252 5.29 5.53 5.76
N ALA A 253 6.23 6.10 5.00
CA ALA A 253 6.81 7.41 5.30
C ALA A 253 5.78 8.55 5.31
N VAL A 254 4.76 8.49 4.47
CA VAL A 254 3.77 9.58 4.38
C VAL A 254 2.50 9.37 5.20
N SER A 255 2.15 8.12 5.50
CA SER A 255 0.86 7.78 6.13
C SER A 255 0.93 6.79 7.29
N GLY A 256 2.13 6.36 7.72
CA GLY A 256 2.27 5.31 8.70
C GLY A 256 1.92 3.92 8.14
N SER A 257 1.83 2.91 9.01
CA SER A 257 1.64 1.52 8.62
C SER A 257 0.16 1.23 8.34
N ILE A 258 -0.15 0.69 7.15
CA ILE A 258 -1.49 0.25 6.75
C ILE A 258 -1.43 -1.22 6.36
N ALA A 259 -2.05 -2.07 7.18
CA ALA A 259 -2.07 -3.52 6.98
C ALA A 259 -3.30 -3.99 6.17
N TRP A 260 -3.32 -5.27 5.80
CA TRP A 260 -4.41 -6.01 5.15
C TRP A 260 -4.67 -5.67 3.68
N VAL A 261 -4.42 -4.44 3.23
CA VAL A 261 -4.70 -4.01 1.85
C VAL A 261 -3.92 -4.85 0.85
N GLY A 262 -2.61 -5.01 1.09
CA GLY A 262 -1.73 -5.82 0.23
C GLY A 262 -2.04 -7.32 0.23
N LEU A 263 -2.78 -7.81 1.21
CA LEU A 263 -3.22 -9.20 1.28
C LEU A 263 -4.58 -9.40 0.60
N VAL A 264 -5.56 -8.57 0.92
CA VAL A 264 -6.96 -8.73 0.51
C VAL A 264 -7.20 -8.31 -0.93
N ILE A 265 -6.68 -7.14 -1.31
CA ILE A 265 -6.94 -6.55 -2.64
C ILE A 265 -6.47 -7.44 -3.79
N PRO A 266 -5.26 -8.01 -3.77
CA PRO A 266 -4.83 -8.91 -4.85
C PRO A 266 -5.71 -10.15 -4.99
N HIS A 267 -6.23 -10.66 -3.86
CA HIS A 267 -7.14 -11.80 -3.89
C HIS A 267 -8.46 -11.44 -4.57
N LEU A 268 -9.07 -10.30 -4.22
CA LEU A 268 -10.28 -9.79 -4.88
C LEU A 268 -10.04 -9.49 -6.36
N ALA A 269 -8.89 -8.88 -6.70
CA ALA A 269 -8.53 -8.59 -8.08
C ALA A 269 -8.41 -9.87 -8.93
N ARG A 270 -7.83 -10.95 -8.36
CA ARG A 270 -7.79 -12.26 -9.06
C ARG A 270 -9.16 -12.84 -9.33
N LEU A 271 -10.13 -12.64 -8.45
CA LEU A 271 -11.52 -13.08 -8.70
C LEU A 271 -12.18 -12.34 -9.87
N LEU A 272 -11.76 -11.08 -10.13
CA LEU A 272 -12.30 -10.26 -11.21
C LEU A 272 -11.61 -10.53 -12.56
N VAL A 273 -10.27 -10.45 -12.58
CA VAL A 273 -9.51 -10.43 -13.84
C VAL A 273 -8.63 -11.67 -14.06
N GLY A 274 -8.65 -12.63 -13.12
CA GLY A 274 -7.81 -13.84 -13.17
C GLY A 274 -6.40 -13.62 -12.67
N VAL A 275 -5.52 -14.60 -12.92
CA VAL A 275 -4.15 -14.66 -12.37
C VAL A 275 -3.09 -13.98 -13.26
N ASP A 276 -3.43 -13.59 -14.50
CA ASP A 276 -2.50 -12.95 -15.43
C ASP A 276 -2.08 -11.56 -14.94
N HIS A 277 -0.81 -11.38 -14.55
CA HIS A 277 -0.27 -10.13 -14.00
C HIS A 277 -0.38 -8.94 -14.95
N ARG A 278 -0.54 -9.17 -16.26
CA ARG A 278 -0.80 -8.08 -17.22
C ARG A 278 -2.12 -7.34 -16.94
N ARG A 279 -3.10 -8.05 -16.35
CA ARG A 279 -4.41 -7.53 -15.97
C ARG A 279 -4.53 -7.35 -14.47
N LEU A 280 -3.90 -8.26 -13.71
CA LEU A 280 -3.96 -8.28 -12.26
C LEU A 280 -3.30 -7.05 -11.63
N LEU A 281 -2.11 -6.63 -12.11
CA LEU A 281 -1.39 -5.50 -11.52
C LEU A 281 -2.17 -4.18 -11.63
N PRO A 282 -2.63 -3.74 -12.82
CA PRO A 282 -3.44 -2.53 -12.90
C PRO A 282 -4.78 -2.65 -12.17
N CYS A 283 -5.42 -3.83 -12.18
CA CYS A 283 -6.65 -4.05 -11.42
C CYS A 283 -6.42 -3.91 -9.91
N ALA A 284 -5.35 -4.51 -9.38
CA ALA A 284 -4.99 -4.42 -7.96
C ALA A 284 -4.65 -2.99 -7.53
N PHE A 285 -3.98 -2.22 -8.40
CA PHE A 285 -3.69 -0.81 -8.14
C PHE A 285 -4.99 0.01 -7.98
N TRP A 286 -5.86 -0.01 -8.98
CA TRP A 286 -7.10 0.77 -8.93
C TRP A 286 -8.06 0.31 -7.85
N MET A 287 -8.18 -1.00 -7.65
CA MET A 287 -9.03 -1.55 -6.59
C MET A 287 -8.50 -1.19 -5.19
N GLY A 288 -7.17 -1.25 -4.98
CA GLY A 288 -6.54 -0.82 -3.74
C GLY A 288 -6.75 0.66 -3.47
N GLY A 289 -6.58 1.50 -4.48
CA GLY A 289 -6.86 2.93 -4.39
C GLY A 289 -8.33 3.23 -4.05
N GLY A 290 -9.26 2.60 -4.75
CA GLY A 290 -10.70 2.75 -4.46
C GLY A 290 -11.07 2.26 -3.06
N PHE A 291 -10.52 1.14 -2.62
CA PHE A 291 -10.73 0.63 -1.26
C PHE A 291 -10.24 1.62 -0.20
N MET A 292 -9.05 2.20 -0.40
CA MET A 292 -8.50 3.16 0.56
C MET A 292 -9.23 4.51 0.58
N ILE A 293 -9.81 4.94 -0.55
CA ILE A 293 -10.72 6.12 -0.55
C ILE A 293 -11.94 5.86 0.34
N VAL A 294 -12.57 4.68 0.22
CA VAL A 294 -13.72 4.31 1.06
C VAL A 294 -13.33 4.19 2.53
N VAL A 295 -12.18 3.57 2.82
CA VAL A 295 -11.65 3.46 4.19
C VAL A 295 -11.39 4.83 4.80
N ASP A 296 -10.83 5.76 4.04
CA ASP A 296 -10.57 7.13 4.48
C ASP A 296 -11.87 7.91 4.71
N ASP A 297 -12.87 7.75 3.84
CA ASP A 297 -14.19 8.36 4.03
C ASP A 297 -14.84 7.88 5.34
N ILE A 298 -14.78 6.58 5.63
CA ILE A 298 -15.24 6.03 6.91
C ILE A 298 -14.44 6.61 8.08
N ALA A 299 -13.12 6.68 7.96
CA ALA A 299 -12.22 7.17 9.01
C ALA A 299 -12.57 8.58 9.48
N ARG A 300 -12.93 9.48 8.54
CA ARG A 300 -13.16 10.91 8.79
C ARG A 300 -14.63 11.29 8.99
N THR A 301 -15.57 10.36 8.73
CA THR A 301 -17.00 10.68 8.82
C THR A 301 -17.74 9.91 9.91
N LEU A 302 -17.21 8.76 10.37
CA LEU A 302 -17.92 7.88 11.30
C LEU A 302 -17.97 8.45 12.73
N MET A 303 -16.90 9.15 13.16
CA MET A 303 -16.77 9.73 14.50
C MET A 303 -16.23 11.18 14.42
N HIS A 304 -16.37 11.93 15.53
CA HIS A 304 -15.79 13.28 15.61
C HIS A 304 -14.27 13.27 15.58
N ALA A 305 -13.62 12.29 16.25
CA ALA A 305 -12.20 12.04 16.14
C ALA A 305 -11.94 11.07 14.98
N GLU A 306 -10.90 11.33 14.19
CA GLU A 306 -10.53 10.44 13.09
C GLU A 306 -10.09 9.08 13.60
N ILE A 307 -10.66 8.02 13.01
CA ILE A 307 -10.26 6.65 13.31
C ILE A 307 -8.99 6.33 12.50
N PRO A 308 -7.92 5.82 13.14
CA PRO A 308 -6.74 5.38 12.40
C PRO A 308 -7.08 4.33 11.33
N LEU A 309 -6.45 4.47 10.15
CA LEU A 309 -6.74 3.65 8.98
C LEU A 309 -6.48 2.15 9.22
N GLY A 310 -5.41 1.83 9.96
CA GLY A 310 -5.05 0.45 10.31
C GLY A 310 -6.13 -0.28 11.11
N ILE A 311 -6.90 0.44 11.93
CA ILE A 311 -8.03 -0.14 12.68
C ILE A 311 -9.14 -0.53 11.70
N ILE A 312 -9.52 0.38 10.82
CA ILE A 312 -10.60 0.13 9.84
C ILE A 312 -10.20 -0.98 8.87
N THR A 313 -8.98 -0.93 8.33
CA THR A 313 -8.50 -1.96 7.42
C THR A 313 -8.41 -3.34 8.08
N ALA A 314 -8.09 -3.42 9.38
CA ALA A 314 -8.09 -4.68 10.13
C ALA A 314 -9.51 -5.21 10.38
N ILE A 315 -10.45 -4.33 10.80
CA ILE A 315 -11.84 -4.71 11.06
C ILE A 315 -12.52 -5.27 9.80
N PHE A 316 -12.27 -4.69 8.64
CA PHE A 316 -12.86 -5.16 7.39
C PHE A 316 -11.98 -6.22 6.70
N GLY A 317 -10.66 -6.08 6.72
CA GLY A 317 -9.73 -6.93 6.00
C GLY A 317 -9.65 -8.34 6.58
N ALA A 318 -9.54 -8.50 7.90
CA ALA A 318 -9.38 -9.80 8.53
C ALA A 318 -10.62 -10.72 8.34
N PRO A 319 -11.86 -10.26 8.59
CA PRO A 319 -13.04 -11.09 8.34
C PRO A 319 -13.26 -11.40 6.86
N LEU A 320 -13.03 -10.41 5.99
CA LEU A 320 -13.15 -10.61 4.54
C LEU A 320 -12.14 -11.66 4.05
N PHE A 321 -10.90 -11.59 4.53
CA PHE A 321 -9.87 -12.56 4.17
C PHE A 321 -10.21 -13.97 4.69
N ALA A 322 -10.68 -14.10 5.94
CA ALA A 322 -11.13 -15.36 6.51
C ALA A 322 -12.27 -15.98 5.67
N PHE A 323 -13.26 -15.17 5.28
CA PHE A 323 -14.35 -15.61 4.39
C PHE A 323 -13.82 -16.13 3.04
N LEU A 324 -12.89 -15.40 2.42
CA LEU A 324 -12.29 -15.78 1.14
C LEU A 324 -11.50 -17.09 1.24
N LEU A 325 -10.77 -17.30 2.33
CA LEU A 325 -10.05 -18.56 2.60
C LEU A 325 -11.01 -19.76 2.70
N ILE A 326 -12.08 -19.63 3.49
CA ILE A 326 -13.08 -20.70 3.63
C ILE A 326 -13.72 -21.04 2.29
N ARG A 327 -14.04 -20.02 1.49
CA ARG A 327 -14.65 -20.20 0.18
C ARG A 327 -13.69 -20.86 -0.83
N SER A 328 -12.40 -20.54 -0.79
CA SER A 328 -11.40 -21.13 -1.69
C SER A 328 -11.14 -22.61 -1.34
N SER A 329 -11.07 -22.94 -0.05
CA SER A 329 -10.90 -24.33 0.42
C SER A 329 -12.03 -25.25 -0.06
N ARG A 330 -13.29 -24.78 -0.03
CA ARG A 330 -14.45 -25.56 -0.50
C ARG A 330 -14.45 -25.81 -2.02
N ARG A 331 -13.74 -24.99 -2.83
CA ARG A 331 -13.64 -25.20 -4.28
C ARG A 331 -12.49 -26.12 -4.67
N GLY A 332 -11.51 -26.36 -3.80
CA GLY A 332 -10.41 -27.28 -4.01
C GLY A 332 -10.71 -28.72 -3.63
N THR A 333 -11.84 -28.98 -2.96
CA THR A 333 -12.31 -30.31 -2.54
C THR A 333 -13.44 -30.88 -3.42
N SER A 334 -13.84 -30.19 -4.46
CA SER A 334 -14.78 -30.62 -5.50
C SER A 334 -14.07 -30.75 -6.85
#